data_61181c2b1027bb8b865447b81eb19d8b
#
_entry.id   61181c2b1027bb8b865447b81eb19d8b
#
_cell.length_a   1.000
_cell.length_b   1.000
_cell.length_c   1.000
_cell.angle_alpha   90.00
_cell.angle_beta   90.00
_cell.angle_gamma   90.00
#
_symmetry.space_group_name_H-M   'P 1'
#
loop_
_entity.id
_entity.type
_entity.pdbx_description
1 polymer ?
#
loop_
_entity_poly.entity_id
_entity_poly.type
_entity_poly.pdbx_seq_one_letter_code
_entity_poly.pdbx_strand_id
1 'polypeptide(L)'
;MIKFLDSYYDKDCGMSYVKIETECGFFEGYAWLNPEDREYESEILGGEVAEMRAISDYYKRKIHFLKAYLFTLYNLAKDIRNNPQFDSEHFEYQILQKRIKQNEEQKEIYKEYIRDIKEAIEYKLEARVQLVEKLKKKKQDNE
;
A
#
# COMPACT_ATOMS: atom_id res chain seq x y z
N MET A 1 10.93 -2.43 6.93
CA MET A 1 11.96 -2.50 5.87
C MET A 1 11.40 -3.26 4.67
N ILE A 2 11.55 -2.71 3.49
CA ILE A 2 11.05 -3.31 2.24
C ILE A 2 12.25 -3.75 1.42
N LYS A 3 12.25 -5.03 1.03
CA LYS A 3 13.28 -5.59 0.17
C LYS A 3 12.65 -6.16 -1.10
N PHE A 4 13.10 -5.68 -2.24
CA PHE A 4 12.73 -6.23 -3.54
C PHE A 4 13.36 -7.61 -3.71
N LEU A 5 12.57 -8.62 -4.08
CA LEU A 5 13.05 -9.98 -4.26
C LEU A 5 13.08 -10.43 -5.71
N ASP A 6 11.98 -10.20 -6.42
CA ASP A 6 11.81 -10.77 -7.75
C ASP A 6 10.84 -9.95 -8.58
N SER A 7 11.02 -10.01 -9.89
CA SER A 7 10.09 -9.42 -10.85
C SER A 7 10.02 -10.32 -12.09
N TYR A 8 8.86 -10.29 -12.73
CA TYR A 8 8.61 -11.09 -13.93
C TYR A 8 7.64 -10.33 -14.84
N TYR A 9 7.90 -10.39 -16.14
CA TYR A 9 7.01 -9.85 -17.15
C TYR A 9 6.64 -10.93 -18.15
N ASP A 10 5.35 -11.21 -18.31
CA ASP A 10 4.82 -12.16 -19.25
C ASP A 10 4.29 -11.43 -20.48
N LYS A 11 5.01 -11.55 -21.59
CA LYS A 11 4.66 -10.90 -22.86
C LYS A 11 3.38 -11.48 -23.47
N ASP A 12 3.09 -12.75 -23.20
CA ASP A 12 1.93 -13.43 -23.80
C ASP A 12 0.61 -12.89 -23.26
N CYS A 13 0.57 -12.52 -21.97
CA CYS A 13 -0.63 -11.96 -21.36
C CYS A 13 -0.49 -10.49 -20.91
N GLY A 14 0.69 -9.89 -21.08
CA GLY A 14 0.94 -8.50 -20.69
C GLY A 14 0.93 -8.27 -19.20
N MET A 15 1.28 -9.28 -18.40
CA MET A 15 1.29 -9.23 -16.95
C MET A 15 2.66 -8.89 -16.41
N SER A 16 2.73 -7.92 -15.50
CA SER A 16 3.90 -7.65 -14.66
C SER A 16 3.67 -8.15 -13.25
N TYR A 17 4.70 -8.75 -12.67
CA TYR A 17 4.69 -9.32 -11.33
C TYR A 17 5.89 -8.81 -10.56
N VAL A 18 5.68 -8.46 -9.28
CA VAL A 18 6.75 -8.06 -8.36
C VAL A 18 6.52 -8.73 -7.02
N LYS A 19 7.58 -9.23 -6.42
CA LYS A 19 7.57 -9.80 -5.07
C LYS A 19 8.51 -9.01 -4.18
N ILE A 20 8.03 -8.62 -3.01
CA ILE A 20 8.81 -7.94 -1.99
C ILE A 20 8.80 -8.75 -0.70
N GLU A 21 9.87 -8.60 0.09
CA GLU A 21 9.98 -9.15 1.44
C GLU A 21 9.98 -8.01 2.45
N THR A 22 9.22 -8.18 3.53
CA THR A 22 9.11 -7.22 4.60
C THR A 22 9.14 -7.94 5.94
N GLU A 23 9.21 -7.20 7.04
CA GLU A 23 9.08 -7.76 8.40
C GLU A 23 7.70 -8.40 8.63
N CYS A 24 6.71 -8.08 7.79
CA CYS A 24 5.37 -8.68 7.87
C CYS A 24 5.18 -9.87 6.91
N GLY A 25 6.25 -10.32 6.24
CA GLY A 25 6.21 -11.40 5.28
C GLY A 25 6.38 -10.94 3.83
N PHE A 26 5.98 -11.79 2.91
CA PHE A 26 6.09 -11.53 1.48
C PHE A 26 4.80 -10.92 0.94
N PHE A 27 4.93 -10.00 -0.01
CA PHE A 27 3.80 -9.40 -0.71
C PHE A 27 4.06 -9.44 -2.21
N GLU A 28 3.01 -9.70 -2.97
CA GLU A 28 3.07 -9.81 -4.41
C GLU A 28 2.16 -8.76 -5.04
N GLY A 29 2.66 -8.11 -6.08
CA GLY A 29 1.89 -7.14 -6.85
C GLY A 29 1.82 -7.54 -8.31
N TYR A 30 0.72 -7.21 -8.95
CA TYR A 30 0.45 -7.53 -10.34
C TYR A 30 -0.06 -6.32 -11.08
N ALA A 31 0.27 -6.23 -12.36
CA ALA A 31 -0.30 -5.25 -13.27
C ALA A 31 -0.49 -5.91 -14.64
N TRP A 32 -1.65 -5.68 -15.25
CA TRP A 32 -1.97 -6.21 -16.57
C TRP A 32 -2.14 -5.10 -17.57
N LEU A 33 -1.54 -5.29 -18.74
CA LEU A 33 -1.72 -4.40 -19.86
C LEU A 33 -2.98 -4.80 -20.64
N ASN A 34 -3.79 -3.81 -21.05
CA ASN A 34 -4.94 -4.05 -21.91
C ASN A 34 -4.47 -4.72 -23.21
N PRO A 35 -5.06 -5.86 -23.64
CA PRO A 35 -4.68 -6.53 -24.87
C PRO A 35 -4.67 -5.65 -26.11
N GLU A 36 -5.57 -4.68 -26.18
CA GLU A 36 -5.65 -3.71 -27.30
C GLU A 36 -4.42 -2.79 -27.39
N ASP A 37 -3.71 -2.61 -26.29
CA ASP A 37 -2.58 -1.69 -26.17
C ASP A 37 -1.23 -2.41 -26.13
N ARG A 38 -1.18 -3.71 -26.42
CA ARG A 38 0.05 -4.51 -26.32
C ARG A 38 1.18 -4.04 -27.21
N GLU A 39 0.88 -3.45 -28.38
CA GLU A 39 1.89 -2.88 -29.25
C GLU A 39 2.61 -1.68 -28.61
N TYR A 40 2.01 -1.09 -27.56
CA TYR A 40 2.57 0.00 -26.77
C TYR A 40 2.96 -0.45 -25.37
N GLU A 41 3.33 -1.70 -25.21
CA GLU A 41 3.66 -2.28 -23.89
C GLU A 41 4.85 -1.60 -23.23
N SER A 42 4.80 -1.53 -21.91
CA SER A 42 5.87 -1.01 -21.07
C SER A 42 6.10 -1.91 -19.88
N GLU A 43 7.21 -2.66 -19.90
CA GLU A 43 7.63 -3.48 -18.78
C GLU A 43 7.97 -2.62 -17.56
N ILE A 44 8.57 -1.44 -17.80
CA ILE A 44 8.97 -0.53 -16.72
C ILE A 44 7.74 -0.04 -15.97
N LEU A 45 6.74 0.48 -16.69
CA LEU A 45 5.52 0.97 -16.06
C LEU A 45 4.75 -0.14 -15.35
N GLY A 46 4.59 -1.29 -16.00
CA GLY A 46 3.94 -2.45 -15.39
C GLY A 46 4.64 -2.90 -14.11
N GLY A 47 5.98 -2.96 -14.12
CA GLY A 47 6.77 -3.29 -12.96
C GLY A 47 6.61 -2.28 -11.83
N GLU A 48 6.61 -0.98 -12.13
CA GLU A 48 6.40 0.07 -11.14
C GLU A 48 5.03 -0.02 -10.50
N VAL A 49 3.97 -0.22 -11.28
CA VAL A 49 2.61 -0.37 -10.76
C VAL A 49 2.47 -1.64 -9.91
N ALA A 50 3.04 -2.75 -10.36
CA ALA A 50 3.05 -4.01 -9.61
C ALA A 50 3.75 -3.85 -8.25
N GLU A 51 4.92 -3.19 -8.25
CA GLU A 51 5.66 -2.90 -7.02
C GLU A 51 4.85 -2.02 -6.06
N MET A 52 4.24 -0.95 -6.56
CA MET A 52 3.40 -0.07 -5.76
C MET A 52 2.22 -0.80 -5.14
N ARG A 53 1.60 -1.73 -5.87
CA ARG A 53 0.51 -2.56 -5.35
C ARG A 53 0.98 -3.49 -4.23
N ALA A 54 2.16 -4.09 -4.39
CA ALA A 54 2.76 -4.93 -3.34
C ALA A 54 3.06 -4.10 -2.07
N ILE A 55 3.62 -2.91 -2.23
CA ILE A 55 3.91 -2.00 -1.12
C ILE A 55 2.61 -1.55 -0.44
N SER A 56 1.56 -1.26 -1.21
CA SER A 56 0.25 -0.92 -0.65
C SER A 56 -0.30 -2.04 0.23
N ASP A 57 -0.20 -3.30 -0.22
CA ASP A 57 -0.64 -4.46 0.55
C ASP A 57 0.17 -4.63 1.85
N TYR A 58 1.46 -4.33 1.81
CA TYR A 58 2.30 -4.30 3.01
C TYR A 58 1.77 -3.28 4.03
N TYR A 59 1.48 -2.05 3.62
CA TYR A 59 0.95 -1.04 4.55
C TYR A 59 -0.45 -1.39 5.05
N LYS A 60 -1.29 -2.02 4.25
CA LYS A 60 -2.59 -2.56 4.69
C LYS A 60 -2.41 -3.60 5.79
N ARG A 61 -1.40 -4.46 5.68
CA ARG A 61 -1.08 -5.45 6.71
C ARG A 61 -0.59 -4.78 7.98
N LYS A 62 0.24 -3.74 7.89
CA LYS A 62 0.69 -2.98 9.05
C LYS A 62 -0.48 -2.32 9.78
N ILE A 63 -1.42 -1.74 9.04
CA ILE A 63 -2.65 -1.18 9.63
C ILE A 63 -3.46 -2.27 10.34
N HIS A 64 -3.58 -3.44 9.75
CA HIS A 64 -4.29 -4.56 10.37
C HIS A 64 -3.68 -4.93 11.73
N PHE A 65 -2.35 -5.06 11.81
CA PHE A 65 -1.66 -5.34 13.07
C PHE A 65 -1.82 -4.21 14.08
N LEU A 66 -1.75 -2.96 13.65
CA LEU A 66 -1.97 -1.82 14.53
C LEU A 66 -3.39 -1.79 15.09
N LYS A 67 -4.40 -2.10 14.28
CA LYS A 67 -5.80 -2.18 14.75
C LYS A 67 -5.96 -3.25 15.82
N ALA A 68 -5.36 -4.44 15.62
CA ALA A 68 -5.40 -5.51 16.60
C ALA A 68 -4.70 -5.10 17.90
N TYR A 69 -3.53 -4.47 17.80
CA TYR A 69 -2.79 -3.98 18.95
C TYR A 69 -3.55 -2.89 19.70
N LEU A 70 -4.12 -1.94 18.98
CA LEU A 70 -4.94 -0.85 19.56
C LEU A 70 -6.16 -1.42 20.30
N PHE A 71 -6.81 -2.42 19.73
CA PHE A 71 -7.92 -3.11 20.40
C PHE A 71 -7.49 -3.66 21.76
N THR A 72 -6.33 -4.31 21.82
CA THR A 72 -5.76 -4.81 23.08
C THR A 72 -5.48 -3.67 24.06
N LEU A 73 -4.88 -2.58 23.59
CA LEU A 73 -4.58 -1.43 24.43
C LEU A 73 -5.85 -0.73 24.96
N TYR A 74 -6.89 -0.62 24.14
CA TYR A 74 -8.17 -0.05 24.57
C TYR A 74 -8.83 -0.91 25.63
N ASN A 75 -8.80 -2.24 25.49
CA ASN A 75 -9.35 -3.15 26.48
C ASN A 75 -8.58 -3.06 27.80
N LEU A 76 -7.25 -2.98 27.74
CA LEU A 76 -6.42 -2.81 28.91
C LEU A 76 -6.72 -1.48 29.62
N ALA A 77 -6.87 -0.41 28.87
CA ALA A 77 -7.24 0.91 29.42
C ALA A 77 -8.61 0.88 30.08
N LYS A 78 -9.57 0.19 29.46
CA LYS A 78 -10.92 0.00 30.03
C LYS A 78 -10.86 -0.77 31.35
N ASP A 79 -10.10 -1.86 31.42
CA ASP A 79 -9.93 -2.66 32.62
C ASP A 79 -9.31 -1.84 33.75
N ILE A 80 -8.30 -1.03 33.43
CA ILE A 80 -7.68 -0.13 34.43
C ILE A 80 -8.67 0.88 34.95
N ARG A 81 -9.46 1.54 34.06
CA ARG A 81 -10.46 2.53 34.48
C ARG A 81 -11.58 1.93 35.31
N ASN A 82 -11.91 0.67 35.11
CA ASN A 82 -12.94 -0.03 35.90
C ASN A 82 -12.46 -0.52 37.25
N ASN A 83 -11.17 -0.40 37.55
CA ASN A 83 -10.64 -0.73 38.87
C ASN A 83 -11.15 0.31 39.88
N PRO A 84 -11.69 -0.13 41.06
CA PRO A 84 -12.17 0.81 42.10
C PRO A 84 -11.10 1.75 42.66
N GLN A 85 -9.82 1.40 42.52
CA GLN A 85 -8.69 2.22 42.94
C GLN A 85 -8.09 3.05 41.80
N PHE A 86 -8.84 3.21 40.70
CA PHE A 86 -8.36 3.94 39.53
C PHE A 86 -8.04 5.40 39.87
N ASP A 87 -6.85 5.83 39.39
CA ASP A 87 -6.40 7.21 39.41
C ASP A 87 -5.89 7.57 38.01
N SER A 88 -6.50 8.58 37.39
CA SER A 88 -6.15 9.04 36.05
C SER A 88 -4.74 9.62 35.94
N GLU A 89 -4.15 10.02 37.07
CA GLU A 89 -2.78 10.52 37.14
C GLU A 89 -1.75 9.41 37.35
N HIS A 90 -2.19 8.17 37.49
CA HIS A 90 -1.29 7.04 37.66
C HIS A 90 -0.35 6.89 36.47
N PHE A 91 0.94 6.75 36.76
CA PHE A 91 2.01 6.76 35.75
C PHE A 91 1.81 5.70 34.66
N GLU A 92 1.45 4.47 35.04
CA GLU A 92 1.24 3.38 34.07
C GLU A 92 0.06 3.66 33.13
N TYR A 93 -1.01 4.27 33.63
CA TYR A 93 -2.16 4.66 32.81
C TYR A 93 -1.78 5.75 31.82
N GLN A 94 -0.99 6.74 32.26
CA GLN A 94 -0.52 7.81 31.37
C GLN A 94 0.39 7.28 30.25
N ILE A 95 1.29 6.33 30.57
CA ILE A 95 2.12 5.67 29.56
C ILE A 95 1.25 4.95 28.53
N LEU A 96 0.23 4.22 29.01
CA LEU A 96 -0.70 3.50 28.15
C LEU A 96 -1.44 4.46 27.20
N GLN A 97 -1.95 5.56 27.71
CA GLN A 97 -2.64 6.58 26.91
C GLN A 97 -1.71 7.18 25.84
N LYS A 98 -0.47 7.45 26.19
CA LYS A 98 0.54 7.94 25.25
C LYS A 98 0.81 6.93 24.13
N ARG A 99 0.91 5.65 24.48
CA ARG A 99 1.14 4.56 23.52
C ARG A 99 -0.04 4.40 22.58
N ILE A 100 -1.27 4.49 23.07
CA ILE A 100 -2.48 4.46 22.26
C ILE A 100 -2.43 5.60 21.22
N LYS A 101 -2.16 6.82 21.67
CA LYS A 101 -2.09 7.99 20.79
C LYS A 101 -1.03 7.83 19.71
N GLN A 102 0.17 7.36 20.07
CA GLN A 102 1.26 7.16 19.12
C GLN A 102 0.88 6.12 18.04
N ASN A 103 0.22 5.04 18.44
CA ASN A 103 -0.19 4.00 17.50
C ASN A 103 -1.36 4.45 16.61
N GLU A 104 -2.27 5.26 17.13
CA GLU A 104 -3.33 5.88 16.32
C GLU A 104 -2.75 6.80 15.25
N GLU A 105 -1.78 7.64 15.63
CA GLU A 105 -1.07 8.52 14.71
C GLU A 105 -0.32 7.72 13.64
N GLN A 106 0.35 6.65 14.01
CA GLN A 106 1.07 5.78 13.08
C GLN A 106 0.12 5.11 12.09
N LYS A 107 -1.06 4.68 12.55
CA LYS A 107 -2.09 4.10 11.70
C LYS A 107 -2.55 5.11 10.63
N GLU A 108 -2.76 6.36 11.01
CA GLU A 108 -3.14 7.40 10.06
C GLU A 108 -2.05 7.71 9.04
N ILE A 109 -0.78 7.68 9.45
CA ILE A 109 0.37 7.84 8.53
C ILE A 109 0.38 6.73 7.48
N TYR A 110 0.16 5.47 7.87
CA TYR A 110 0.09 4.35 6.91
C TYR A 110 -1.11 4.47 5.96
N LYS A 111 -2.25 4.98 6.44
CA LYS A 111 -3.39 5.26 5.57
C LYS A 111 -3.07 6.32 4.52
N GLU A 112 -2.31 7.36 4.90
CA GLU A 112 -1.84 8.37 3.96
C GLU A 112 -0.91 7.77 2.90
N TYR A 113 0.02 6.90 3.30
CA TYR A 113 0.90 6.21 2.35
C TYR A 113 0.10 5.40 1.33
N ILE A 114 -0.92 4.67 1.77
CA ILE A 114 -1.79 3.91 0.87
C ILE A 114 -2.53 4.83 -0.10
N ARG A 115 -3.03 5.95 0.38
CA ARG A 115 -3.70 6.96 -0.45
C ARG A 115 -2.75 7.53 -1.50
N ASP A 116 -1.54 7.90 -1.09
CA ASP A 116 -0.52 8.47 -1.98
C ASP A 116 -0.10 7.45 -3.05
N ILE A 117 0.05 6.19 -2.68
CA ILE A 117 0.35 5.11 -3.63
C ILE A 117 -0.77 4.96 -4.65
N LYS A 118 -2.03 4.95 -4.19
CA LYS A 118 -3.20 4.85 -5.06
C LYS A 118 -3.24 6.00 -6.06
N GLU A 119 -3.03 7.22 -5.60
CA GLU A 119 -3.00 8.40 -6.46
C GLU A 119 -1.84 8.34 -7.46
N ALA A 120 -0.67 7.87 -7.04
CA ALA A 120 0.49 7.71 -7.92
C ALA A 120 0.23 6.67 -9.01
N ILE A 121 -0.41 5.55 -8.66
CA ILE A 121 -0.80 4.52 -9.64
C ILE A 121 -1.79 5.11 -10.66
N GLU A 122 -2.83 5.79 -10.19
CA GLU A 122 -3.84 6.40 -11.04
C GLU A 122 -3.21 7.41 -12.01
N TYR A 123 -2.29 8.25 -11.52
CA TYR A 123 -1.57 9.22 -12.33
C TYR A 123 -0.73 8.53 -13.43
N LYS A 124 0.02 7.48 -13.08
CA LYS A 124 0.84 6.75 -14.05
C LYS A 124 0.00 6.06 -15.11
N LEU A 125 -1.11 5.44 -14.72
CA LEU A 125 -1.99 4.75 -15.66
C LEU A 125 -2.71 5.74 -16.58
N GLU A 126 -3.15 6.88 -16.08
CA GLU A 126 -3.77 7.93 -16.88
C GLU A 126 -2.77 8.53 -17.87
N ALA A 127 -1.55 8.82 -17.43
CA ALA A 127 -0.49 9.33 -18.31
C ALA A 127 -0.21 8.35 -19.46
N ARG A 128 -0.22 7.04 -19.19
CA ARG A 128 -0.07 6.00 -20.21
C ARG A 128 -1.23 6.01 -21.19
N VAL A 129 -2.47 6.09 -20.70
CA VAL A 129 -3.65 6.14 -21.57
C VAL A 129 -3.55 7.31 -22.55
N GLN A 130 -3.19 8.49 -22.05
CA GLN A 130 -3.01 9.67 -22.89
C GLN A 130 -1.89 9.50 -23.92
N LEU A 131 -0.77 8.90 -23.52
CA LEU A 131 0.34 8.63 -24.43
C LEU A 131 -0.06 7.66 -25.54
N VAL A 132 -0.74 6.56 -25.18
CA VAL A 132 -1.22 5.56 -26.15
C VAL A 132 -2.21 6.20 -27.15
N GLU A 133 -3.13 7.01 -26.67
CA GLU A 133 -4.07 7.73 -27.54
C GLU A 133 -3.35 8.62 -28.54
N LYS A 134 -2.33 9.37 -28.09
CA LYS A 134 -1.51 10.20 -28.96
C LYS A 134 -0.76 9.38 -30.01
N LEU A 135 -0.22 8.24 -29.64
CA LEU A 135 0.51 7.36 -30.55
C LEU A 135 -0.42 6.72 -31.58
N LYS A 136 -1.62 6.30 -31.17
CA LYS A 136 -2.65 5.78 -32.07
C LYS A 136 -3.10 6.82 -33.08
N LYS A 137 -3.34 8.06 -32.65
CA LYS A 137 -3.73 9.17 -33.50
C LYS A 137 -2.63 9.49 -34.52
N LYS A 138 -1.38 9.54 -34.08
CA LYS A 138 -0.22 9.79 -34.96
C LYS A 138 -0.09 8.72 -36.05
N LYS A 139 -0.31 7.45 -35.65
CA LYS A 139 -0.28 6.33 -36.59
C LYS A 139 -1.38 6.43 -37.64
N GLN A 140 -2.60 6.83 -37.24
CA GLN A 140 -3.73 7.05 -38.18
C GLN A 140 -3.45 8.19 -39.13
N ASP A 141 -2.86 9.29 -38.67
CA ASP A 141 -2.54 10.48 -39.52
C ASP A 141 -1.47 10.16 -40.57
N ASN A 142 -0.65 9.12 -40.34
CA ASN A 142 0.40 8.70 -41.29
C ASN A 142 -0.07 7.60 -42.26
N GLU A 143 -1.28 7.11 -42.13
CA GLU A 143 -1.92 6.17 -43.04
C GLU A 143 -2.73 6.91 -44.08
#